data_82afe5baa2544f6d0e828f0f6d48a5e5
#
_entry.id   82afe5baa2544f6d0e828f0f6d48a5e5
#
_cell.length_a   1.000
_cell.length_b   1.000
_cell.length_c   1.000
_cell.angle_alpha   90.00
_cell.angle_beta   90.00
_cell.angle_gamma   90.00
#
_symmetry.space_group_name_H-M   'P 1'
#
loop_
_entity.id
_entity.type
_entity.pdbx_description
1 polymer ?
#
loop_
_entity_poly.entity_id
_entity_poly.type
_entity_poly.pdbx_seq_one_letter_code
_entity_poly.pdbx_strand_id
1 'polypeptide(L)'
;VLSTFVQGFFLQASLILALGAQNIFVLNSGLRRQRHLLVALVSSFCDALLVFVGVLGVATIFVQVPALKISLGVVGIGFLLFYGLLKLKEAKNGFEISYESKQATSTKQTILTALGFSLLNPHVYLDTVVLIGGYSTKFSDLTERFYFGAGASSFSTIWFFGLALLASLGSRLLSDPKAMRIISLISGVILVALAIKLGIDVVGWF
;
A
#
# COMPACT_ATOMS: atom_id res chain seq x y z
N VAL A 1 -12.48 -25.90 0.81
CA VAL A 1 -13.05 -24.55 0.94
C VAL A 1 -12.44 -23.82 2.14
N LEU A 2 -12.63 -24.26 3.40
CA LEU A 2 -12.08 -23.59 4.57
C LEU A 2 -10.55 -23.61 4.58
N SER A 3 -9.93 -24.74 4.27
CA SER A 3 -8.48 -24.88 4.18
C SER A 3 -7.90 -23.93 3.12
N THR A 4 -8.58 -23.75 2.00
CA THR A 4 -8.17 -22.89 0.90
C THR A 4 -8.24 -21.41 1.29
N PHE A 5 -9.30 -21.01 1.97
CA PHE A 5 -9.44 -19.67 2.56
C PHE A 5 -8.30 -19.36 3.55
N VAL A 6 -8.03 -20.29 4.48
CA VAL A 6 -6.95 -20.13 5.48
C VAL A 6 -5.59 -20.01 4.79
N GLN A 7 -5.34 -20.77 3.73
CA GLN A 7 -4.09 -20.65 2.97
C GLN A 7 -3.93 -19.25 2.33
N GLY A 8 -4.99 -18.73 1.70
CA GLY A 8 -4.98 -17.37 1.15
C GLY A 8 -4.75 -16.31 2.22
N PHE A 9 -5.43 -16.44 3.35
CA PHE A 9 -5.30 -15.54 4.50
C PHE A 9 -3.86 -15.46 5.02
N PHE A 10 -3.22 -16.57 5.28
CA PHE A 10 -1.85 -16.58 5.82
C PHE A 10 -0.79 -16.24 4.76
N LEU A 11 -1.01 -16.58 3.49
CA LEU A 11 -0.09 -16.18 2.44
C LEU A 11 -0.10 -14.65 2.32
N GLN A 12 -1.27 -14.02 2.26
CA GLN A 12 -1.37 -12.55 2.25
C GLN A 12 -0.75 -11.93 3.49
N ALA A 13 -0.94 -12.53 4.67
CA ALA A 13 -0.33 -12.07 5.90
C ALA A 13 1.20 -12.00 5.77
N SER A 14 1.82 -13.02 5.19
CA SER A 14 3.27 -13.07 5.04
C SER A 14 3.83 -12.00 4.08
N LEU A 15 3.03 -11.57 3.11
CA LEU A 15 3.43 -10.57 2.10
C LEU A 15 3.20 -9.13 2.59
N ILE A 16 2.01 -8.84 3.15
CA ILE A 16 1.58 -7.48 3.47
C ILE A 16 2.26 -6.90 4.73
N LEU A 17 2.78 -7.76 5.61
CA LEU A 17 3.48 -7.35 6.84
C LEU A 17 4.78 -6.58 6.54
N ALA A 18 5.35 -6.72 5.35
CA ALA A 18 6.49 -5.92 4.94
C ALA A 18 6.11 -4.44 4.84
N LEU A 19 6.90 -3.56 5.46
CA LEU A 19 6.66 -2.12 5.47
C LEU A 19 6.88 -1.52 4.08
N GLY A 20 5.84 -1.57 3.26
CA GLY A 20 5.80 -0.92 1.96
C GLY A 20 5.25 0.52 2.02
N ALA A 21 5.31 1.22 0.89
CA ALA A 21 4.85 2.60 0.77
C ALA A 21 3.37 2.78 1.15
N GLN A 22 2.51 1.83 0.79
CA GLN A 22 1.09 1.82 1.11
C GLN A 22 0.85 1.73 2.62
N ASN A 23 1.54 0.81 3.32
CA ASN A 23 1.46 0.67 4.77
C ASN A 23 1.87 1.96 5.50
N ILE A 24 2.94 2.61 5.03
CA ILE A 24 3.41 3.90 5.57
C ILE A 24 2.36 4.99 5.36
N PHE A 25 1.69 5.02 4.22
CA PHE A 25 0.63 5.99 3.96
C PHE A 25 -0.59 5.78 4.85
N VAL A 26 -1.05 4.53 5.02
CA VAL A 26 -2.14 4.18 5.93
C VAL A 26 -1.79 4.55 7.38
N LEU A 27 -0.59 4.19 7.82
CA LEU A 27 -0.08 4.51 9.15
C LEU A 27 -0.08 6.04 9.40
N ASN A 28 0.49 6.82 8.49
CA ASN A 28 0.52 8.29 8.60
C ASN A 28 -0.88 8.90 8.63
N SER A 29 -1.80 8.38 7.81
CA SER A 29 -3.20 8.85 7.80
C SER A 29 -3.90 8.58 9.14
N GLY A 30 -3.62 7.42 9.74
CA GLY A 30 -4.11 7.06 11.09
C GLY A 30 -3.53 7.98 12.17
N LEU A 31 -2.21 8.14 12.21
CA LEU A 31 -1.52 8.99 13.19
C LEU A 31 -2.00 10.46 13.13
N ARG A 32 -2.30 10.95 11.94
CA ARG A 32 -2.84 12.31 11.73
C ARG A 32 -4.35 12.39 11.87
N ARG A 33 -5.05 11.28 12.03
CA ARG A 33 -6.53 11.17 12.01
C ARG A 33 -7.17 11.80 10.77
N GLN A 34 -6.46 11.82 9.65
CA GLN A 34 -6.91 12.42 8.41
C GLN A 34 -7.57 11.37 7.53
N ARG A 35 -8.90 11.23 7.64
CA ARG A 35 -9.71 10.31 6.82
C ARG A 35 -9.14 8.87 6.75
N HIS A 36 -8.51 8.43 7.84
CA HIS A 36 -7.77 7.17 7.91
C HIS A 36 -8.65 5.94 7.57
N LEU A 37 -9.93 5.96 7.93
CA LEU A 37 -10.86 4.90 7.56
C LEU A 37 -11.14 4.88 6.04
N LEU A 38 -11.21 6.04 5.40
CA LEU A 38 -11.35 6.13 3.95
C LEU A 38 -10.09 5.62 3.24
N VAL A 39 -8.92 5.96 3.77
CA VAL A 39 -7.64 5.43 3.25
C VAL A 39 -7.59 3.91 3.39
N ALA A 40 -7.96 3.37 4.56
CA ALA A 40 -8.01 1.92 4.77
C ALA A 40 -9.00 1.23 3.82
N LEU A 41 -10.18 1.83 3.61
CA LEU A 41 -11.19 1.31 2.67
C LEU A 41 -10.67 1.26 1.24
N VAL A 42 -10.10 2.36 0.75
CA VAL A 42 -9.55 2.42 -0.62
C VAL A 42 -8.39 1.44 -0.79
N SER A 43 -7.48 1.37 0.18
CA SER A 43 -6.35 0.43 0.16
C SER A 43 -6.83 -1.02 0.15
N SER A 44 -7.78 -1.38 1.00
CA SER A 44 -8.36 -2.73 1.06
C SER A 44 -9.08 -3.10 -0.23
N PHE A 45 -9.81 -2.16 -0.81
CA PHE A 45 -10.53 -2.38 -2.07
C PHE A 45 -9.56 -2.59 -3.24
N CYS A 46 -8.52 -1.77 -3.36
CA CYS A 46 -7.50 -1.93 -4.41
C CYS A 46 -6.77 -3.26 -4.28
N ASP A 47 -6.39 -3.63 -3.05
CA ASP A 47 -5.70 -4.89 -2.81
C ASP A 47 -6.58 -6.10 -3.13
N ALA A 48 -7.85 -6.10 -2.68
CA ALA A 48 -8.81 -7.14 -3.02
C ALA A 48 -9.02 -7.26 -4.54
N LEU A 49 -9.13 -6.13 -5.24
CA LEU A 49 -9.27 -6.11 -6.69
C LEU A 49 -8.06 -6.76 -7.37
N LEU A 50 -6.83 -6.41 -6.95
CA LEU A 50 -5.61 -6.97 -7.51
C LEU A 50 -5.46 -8.47 -7.18
N VAL A 51 -5.82 -8.87 -5.96
CA VAL A 51 -5.87 -10.30 -5.58
C VAL A 51 -6.79 -11.09 -6.52
N PHE A 52 -8.01 -10.60 -6.74
CA PHE A 52 -8.95 -11.31 -7.62
C PHE A 52 -8.54 -11.27 -9.09
N VAL A 53 -7.93 -10.17 -9.55
CA VAL A 53 -7.31 -10.10 -10.89
C VAL A 53 -6.23 -11.19 -11.04
N GLY A 54 -5.38 -11.38 -10.03
CA GLY A 54 -4.37 -12.44 -10.02
C GLY A 54 -4.98 -13.84 -10.00
N VAL A 55 -5.90 -14.09 -9.09
CA VAL A 55 -6.55 -15.40 -8.88
C VAL A 55 -7.36 -15.85 -10.11
N LEU A 56 -8.00 -14.91 -10.82
CA LEU A 56 -8.74 -15.19 -12.05
C LEU A 56 -7.85 -15.37 -13.29
N GLY A 57 -6.54 -15.31 -13.14
CA GLY A 57 -5.60 -15.70 -14.20
C GLY A 57 -5.09 -14.56 -15.08
N VAL A 58 -5.37 -13.29 -14.75
CA VAL A 58 -4.85 -12.14 -15.51
C VAL A 58 -3.35 -11.91 -15.25
N ALA A 59 -2.77 -12.61 -14.27
CA ALA A 59 -1.35 -12.56 -13.93
C ALA A 59 -0.42 -12.78 -15.15
N THR A 60 -0.82 -13.65 -16.08
CA THR A 60 -0.06 -13.95 -17.29
C THR A 60 0.13 -12.73 -18.18
N ILE A 61 -0.88 -11.85 -18.29
CA ILE A 61 -0.79 -10.63 -19.11
C ILE A 61 0.24 -9.66 -18.51
N PHE A 62 0.26 -9.50 -17.20
CA PHE A 62 1.19 -8.60 -16.52
C PHE A 62 2.65 -9.05 -16.69
N VAL A 63 2.90 -10.35 -16.63
CA VAL A 63 4.25 -10.94 -16.82
C VAL A 63 4.69 -10.88 -18.27
N GLN A 64 3.76 -11.02 -19.23
CA GLN A 64 4.06 -11.08 -20.67
C GLN A 64 4.23 -9.70 -21.33
N VAL A 65 3.91 -8.59 -20.66
CA VAL A 65 4.04 -7.23 -21.20
C VAL A 65 5.08 -6.43 -20.42
N PRO A 66 6.40 -6.60 -20.74
CA PRO A 66 7.48 -5.91 -20.03
C PRO A 66 7.31 -4.38 -20.02
N ALA A 67 6.80 -3.80 -21.10
CA ALA A 67 6.56 -2.37 -21.20
C ALA A 67 5.58 -1.86 -20.13
N LEU A 68 4.55 -2.63 -19.75
CA LEU A 68 3.62 -2.27 -18.70
C LEU A 68 4.31 -2.23 -17.34
N LYS A 69 5.11 -3.24 -17.03
CA LYS A 69 5.89 -3.35 -15.79
C LYS A 69 6.88 -2.18 -15.65
N ILE A 70 7.62 -1.88 -16.71
CA ILE A 70 8.59 -0.78 -16.74
C ILE A 70 7.89 0.57 -16.60
N SER A 71 6.80 0.81 -17.33
CA SER A 71 6.04 2.06 -17.24
C SER A 71 5.51 2.31 -15.84
N LEU A 72 4.91 1.31 -15.20
CA LEU A 72 4.45 1.39 -13.81
C LEU A 72 5.61 1.63 -12.85
N GLY A 73 6.76 1.00 -13.08
CA GLY A 73 7.97 1.21 -12.29
C GLY A 73 8.45 2.66 -12.35
N VAL A 74 8.57 3.23 -13.54
CA VAL A 74 9.02 4.62 -13.73
C VAL A 74 8.05 5.63 -13.10
N VAL A 75 6.74 5.45 -13.32
CA VAL A 75 5.71 6.30 -12.70
C VAL A 75 5.73 6.14 -11.18
N GLY A 76 5.89 4.90 -10.68
CA GLY A 76 5.98 4.60 -9.26
C GLY A 76 7.19 5.27 -8.59
N ILE A 77 8.36 5.24 -9.24
CA ILE A 77 9.57 5.96 -8.75
C ILE A 77 9.27 7.45 -8.58
N GLY A 78 8.71 8.09 -9.61
CA GLY A 78 8.35 9.51 -9.55
C GLY A 78 7.38 9.82 -8.42
N PHE A 79 6.36 8.98 -8.25
CA PHE A 79 5.36 9.11 -7.20
C PHE A 79 5.98 8.98 -5.79
N LEU A 80 6.80 7.93 -5.56
CA LEU A 80 7.44 7.69 -4.27
C LEU A 80 8.45 8.79 -3.91
N LEU A 81 9.24 9.27 -4.89
CA LEU A 81 10.15 10.39 -4.70
C LEU A 81 9.38 11.66 -4.33
N PHE A 82 8.32 11.98 -5.06
CA PHE A 82 7.50 13.16 -4.77
C PHE A 82 6.98 13.16 -3.33
N TYR A 83 6.34 12.05 -2.90
CA TYR A 83 5.81 11.95 -1.54
C TYR A 83 6.92 11.85 -0.48
N GLY A 84 8.01 11.14 -0.76
CA GLY A 84 9.16 11.05 0.13
C GLY A 84 9.78 12.42 0.40
N LEU A 85 10.00 13.22 -0.65
CA LEU A 85 10.53 14.58 -0.54
C LEU A 85 9.57 15.53 0.18
N LEU A 86 8.24 15.39 -0.04
CA LEU A 86 7.25 16.15 0.73
C LEU A 86 7.35 15.85 2.22
N LYS A 87 7.50 14.57 2.61
CA LYS A 87 7.64 14.17 4.01
C LYS A 87 8.94 14.67 4.63
N LEU A 88 10.04 14.66 3.89
CA LEU A 88 11.32 15.22 4.34
C LEU A 88 11.23 16.74 4.52
N LYS A 89 10.54 17.45 3.61
CA LYS A 89 10.31 18.89 3.73
C LYS A 89 9.45 19.21 4.97
N GLU A 90 8.38 18.45 5.23
CA GLU A 90 7.58 18.58 6.47
C GLU A 90 8.45 18.39 7.71
N ALA A 91 9.35 17.40 7.72
CA ALA A 91 10.26 17.14 8.83
C ALA A 91 11.25 18.29 9.06
N LYS A 92 11.75 18.93 7.99
CA LYS A 92 12.72 20.04 8.06
C LYS A 92 12.07 21.33 8.55
N ASN A 93 10.95 21.71 7.96
CA ASN A 93 10.32 23.01 8.25
C ASN A 93 9.61 23.04 9.61
N GLY A 94 9.49 21.90 10.29
CA GLY A 94 8.66 21.75 11.48
C GLY A 94 7.17 21.77 11.09
N PHE A 95 6.36 21.26 11.99
CA PHE A 95 4.92 21.51 11.94
C PHE A 95 4.73 22.97 12.36
N GLU A 96 4.72 23.91 11.44
CA GLU A 96 3.94 25.11 11.68
C GLU A 96 2.51 24.63 11.85
N ILE A 97 2.09 24.57 13.13
CA ILE A 97 0.69 24.55 13.48
C ILE A 97 0.17 25.96 13.13
N SER A 98 0.11 26.24 11.85
CA SER A 98 -0.83 27.22 11.37
C SER A 98 -2.19 26.65 11.72
N TYR A 99 -2.75 27.14 12.82
CA TYR A 99 -4.15 26.92 13.21
C TYR A 99 -5.11 27.27 12.06
N GLU A 100 -4.64 27.91 11.02
CA GLU A 100 -5.37 28.32 9.83
C GLU A 100 -5.34 27.34 8.65
N SER A 101 -4.44 26.38 8.59
CA SER A 101 -4.45 25.37 7.51
C SER A 101 -4.76 23.96 8.01
N LYS A 102 -5.85 23.80 8.76
CA LYS A 102 -6.70 22.61 8.65
C LYS A 102 -7.39 22.64 7.26
N GLN A 103 -6.66 22.76 6.19
CA GLN A 103 -7.16 22.29 4.91
C GLN A 103 -7.27 20.78 5.04
N ALA A 104 -8.44 20.36 5.53
CA ALA A 104 -8.85 18.98 5.48
C ALA A 104 -8.64 18.55 4.03
N THR A 105 -7.65 17.69 3.80
CA THR A 105 -7.40 17.10 2.48
C THR A 105 -8.75 16.72 1.89
N SER A 106 -9.07 17.19 0.69
CA SER A 106 -10.39 16.91 0.12
C SER A 106 -10.56 15.39 -0.01
N THR A 107 -11.80 14.91 0.08
CA THR A 107 -12.09 13.48 -0.10
C THR A 107 -11.48 12.96 -1.41
N LYS A 108 -11.61 13.74 -2.49
CA LYS A 108 -11.03 13.44 -3.80
C LYS A 108 -9.50 13.27 -3.73
N GLN A 109 -8.81 14.20 -3.08
CA GLN A 109 -7.36 14.13 -2.93
C GLN A 109 -6.93 12.92 -2.10
N THR A 110 -7.64 12.62 -1.01
CA THR A 110 -7.37 11.43 -0.19
C THR A 110 -7.51 10.15 -1.01
N ILE A 111 -8.59 10.03 -1.80
CA ILE A 111 -8.81 8.86 -2.66
C ILE A 111 -7.72 8.75 -3.72
N LEU A 112 -7.40 9.83 -4.43
CA LEU A 112 -6.37 9.81 -5.48
C LEU A 112 -4.99 9.44 -4.92
N THR A 113 -4.65 9.95 -3.74
CA THR A 113 -3.39 9.61 -3.08
C THR A 113 -3.37 8.14 -2.65
N ALA A 114 -4.47 7.63 -2.08
CA ALA A 114 -4.57 6.23 -1.69
C ALA A 114 -4.48 5.29 -2.92
N LEU A 115 -5.15 5.65 -4.03
CA LEU A 115 -5.03 4.94 -5.30
C LEU A 115 -3.58 4.95 -5.81
N GLY A 116 -2.90 6.10 -5.71
CA GLY A 116 -1.49 6.22 -6.10
C GLY A 116 -0.60 5.25 -5.33
N PHE A 117 -0.67 5.23 -4.00
CA PHE A 117 0.11 4.31 -3.17
C PHE A 117 -0.24 2.83 -3.39
N SER A 118 -1.50 2.53 -3.77
CA SER A 118 -1.95 1.17 -4.03
C SER A 118 -1.61 0.68 -5.43
N LEU A 119 -1.72 1.54 -6.46
CA LEU A 119 -1.67 1.11 -7.86
C LEU A 119 -0.40 1.54 -8.61
N LEU A 120 0.34 2.55 -8.13
CA LEU A 120 1.59 2.99 -8.78
C LEU A 120 2.83 2.30 -8.21
N ASN A 121 2.65 1.37 -7.29
CA ASN A 121 3.75 0.57 -6.75
C ASN A 121 3.79 -0.79 -7.47
N PRO A 122 4.79 -1.05 -8.34
CA PRO A 122 4.88 -2.32 -9.08
C PRO A 122 5.09 -3.53 -8.18
N HIS A 123 5.64 -3.38 -6.96
CA HIS A 123 5.76 -4.48 -6.02
C HIS A 123 4.40 -5.05 -5.60
N VAL A 124 3.37 -4.20 -5.49
CA VAL A 124 2.01 -4.66 -5.18
C VAL A 124 1.49 -5.62 -6.24
N TYR A 125 1.79 -5.36 -7.52
CA TYR A 125 1.41 -6.28 -8.60
C TYR A 125 2.19 -7.60 -8.55
N LEU A 126 3.48 -7.56 -8.20
CA LEU A 126 4.27 -8.77 -8.04
C LEU A 126 3.76 -9.62 -6.86
N ASP A 127 3.44 -9.00 -5.74
CA ASP A 127 2.99 -9.70 -4.56
C ASP A 127 1.54 -10.21 -4.71
N THR A 128 0.62 -9.35 -5.16
CA THR A 128 -0.79 -9.72 -5.20
C THR A 128 -1.18 -10.42 -6.51
N VAL A 129 -0.80 -9.88 -7.67
CA VAL A 129 -1.21 -10.46 -8.94
C VAL A 129 -0.36 -11.68 -9.29
N VAL A 130 0.97 -11.59 -9.17
CA VAL A 130 1.87 -12.66 -9.60
C VAL A 130 2.02 -13.74 -8.53
N LEU A 131 2.36 -13.41 -7.28
CA LEU A 131 2.58 -14.43 -6.24
C LEU A 131 1.26 -15.06 -5.77
N ILE A 132 0.27 -14.26 -5.40
CA ILE A 132 -1.02 -14.81 -4.96
C ILE A 132 -1.76 -15.45 -6.12
N GLY A 133 -1.79 -14.79 -7.28
CA GLY A 133 -2.37 -15.36 -8.49
C GLY A 133 -1.67 -16.65 -8.92
N GLY A 134 -0.33 -16.65 -8.95
CA GLY A 134 0.47 -17.82 -9.26
C GLY A 134 0.24 -18.97 -8.30
N TYR A 135 0.22 -18.71 -6.99
CA TYR A 135 -0.08 -19.75 -6.00
C TYR A 135 -1.49 -20.32 -6.16
N SER A 136 -2.46 -19.51 -6.59
CA SER A 136 -3.85 -19.95 -6.80
C SER A 136 -3.98 -20.98 -7.93
N THR A 137 -3.01 -21.06 -8.86
CA THR A 137 -3.06 -22.00 -10.00
C THR A 137 -3.01 -23.46 -9.57
N LYS A 138 -2.51 -23.76 -8.36
CA LYS A 138 -2.55 -25.12 -7.81
C LYS A 138 -3.96 -25.65 -7.57
N PHE A 139 -4.95 -24.76 -7.49
CA PHE A 139 -6.34 -25.12 -7.36
C PHE A 139 -6.96 -25.23 -8.74
N SER A 140 -7.47 -26.40 -9.08
CA SER A 140 -8.12 -26.65 -10.39
C SER A 140 -9.53 -26.08 -10.44
N ASP A 141 -10.23 -26.05 -9.28
CA ASP A 141 -11.59 -25.54 -9.19
C ASP A 141 -11.61 -24.02 -8.98
N LEU A 142 -12.43 -23.33 -9.77
CA LEU A 142 -12.64 -21.89 -9.67
C LEU A 142 -13.20 -21.49 -8.29
N THR A 143 -14.03 -22.31 -7.70
CA THR A 143 -14.58 -22.09 -6.36
C THR A 143 -13.48 -22.06 -5.31
N GLU A 144 -12.52 -22.99 -5.38
CA GLU A 144 -11.36 -23.00 -4.47
C GLU A 144 -10.49 -21.75 -4.64
N ARG A 145 -10.25 -21.33 -5.89
CA ARG A 145 -9.52 -20.09 -6.20
C ARG A 145 -10.24 -18.88 -5.60
N PHE A 146 -11.56 -18.82 -5.72
CA PHE A 146 -12.35 -17.74 -5.14
C PHE A 146 -12.21 -17.69 -3.62
N TYR A 147 -12.32 -18.83 -2.91
CA TYR A 147 -12.13 -18.86 -1.46
C TYR A 147 -10.70 -18.51 -1.04
N PHE A 148 -9.71 -18.89 -1.83
CA PHE A 148 -8.33 -18.48 -1.61
C PHE A 148 -8.17 -16.96 -1.72
N GLY A 149 -8.68 -16.34 -2.78
CA GLY A 149 -8.69 -14.90 -2.96
C GLY A 149 -9.47 -14.16 -1.87
N ALA A 150 -10.62 -14.72 -1.45
CA ALA A 150 -11.41 -14.16 -0.35
C ALA A 150 -10.63 -14.20 0.98
N GLY A 151 -9.88 -15.27 1.25
CA GLY A 151 -9.02 -15.36 2.42
C GLY A 151 -7.93 -14.29 2.40
N ALA A 152 -7.23 -14.15 1.27
CA ALA A 152 -6.20 -13.12 1.09
C ALA A 152 -6.77 -11.71 1.27
N SER A 153 -7.87 -11.39 0.60
CA SER A 153 -8.52 -10.07 0.69
C SER A 153 -9.05 -9.77 2.09
N SER A 154 -9.50 -10.78 2.82
CA SER A 154 -9.95 -10.63 4.21
C SER A 154 -8.80 -10.21 5.12
N PHE A 155 -7.60 -10.81 4.96
CA PHE A 155 -6.44 -10.39 5.73
C PHE A 155 -6.05 -8.94 5.41
N SER A 156 -5.98 -8.55 4.13
CA SER A 156 -5.68 -7.18 3.74
C SER A 156 -6.64 -6.17 4.36
N THR A 157 -7.93 -6.49 4.37
CA THR A 157 -8.95 -5.64 4.99
C THR A 157 -8.71 -5.49 6.50
N ILE A 158 -8.51 -6.61 7.21
CA ILE A 158 -8.21 -6.59 8.65
C ILE A 158 -6.93 -5.80 8.92
N TRP A 159 -5.90 -6.00 8.10
CA TRP A 159 -4.62 -5.32 8.24
C TRP A 159 -4.72 -3.80 8.08
N PHE A 160 -5.29 -3.31 6.97
CA PHE A 160 -5.38 -1.88 6.71
C PHE A 160 -6.29 -1.15 7.69
N PHE A 161 -7.44 -1.73 8.03
CA PHE A 161 -8.30 -1.14 9.05
C PHE A 161 -7.67 -1.21 10.45
N GLY A 162 -7.05 -2.34 10.80
CA GLY A 162 -6.31 -2.50 12.06
C GLY A 162 -5.19 -1.48 12.18
N LEU A 163 -4.35 -1.34 11.13
CA LEU A 163 -3.26 -0.39 11.10
C LEU A 163 -3.74 1.06 11.23
N ALA A 164 -4.79 1.44 10.47
CA ALA A 164 -5.37 2.78 10.52
C ALA A 164 -5.96 3.11 11.90
N LEU A 165 -6.69 2.16 12.50
CA LEU A 165 -7.31 2.34 13.82
C LEU A 165 -6.26 2.39 14.93
N LEU A 166 -5.32 1.45 14.97
CA LEU A 166 -4.25 1.43 15.98
C LEU A 166 -3.40 2.69 15.89
N ALA A 167 -3.06 3.14 14.69
CA ALA A 167 -2.36 4.40 14.47
C ALA A 167 -3.17 5.60 14.98
N SER A 168 -4.48 5.62 14.74
CA SER A 168 -5.36 6.71 15.19
C SER A 168 -5.50 6.76 16.72
N LEU A 169 -5.51 5.60 17.38
CA LEU A 169 -5.51 5.52 18.85
C LEU A 169 -4.18 6.02 19.43
N GLY A 170 -3.07 5.65 18.81
CA GLY A 170 -1.73 6.12 19.18
C GLY A 170 -1.48 7.61 18.92
N SER A 171 -2.31 8.26 18.11
CA SER A 171 -2.15 9.67 17.74
C SER A 171 -2.17 10.62 18.95
N ARG A 172 -2.87 10.28 20.02
CA ARG A 172 -2.91 11.09 21.26
C ARG A 172 -1.56 11.10 21.97
N LEU A 173 -0.84 9.99 21.95
CA LEU A 173 0.50 9.85 22.53
C LEU A 173 1.56 10.55 21.68
N LEU A 174 1.29 10.74 20.38
CA LEU A 174 2.18 11.31 19.39
C LEU A 174 1.77 12.73 18.96
N SER A 175 0.91 13.41 19.74
CA SER A 175 0.47 14.79 19.49
C SER A 175 1.60 15.82 19.67
N ASP A 176 2.76 15.40 20.19
CA ASP A 176 3.95 16.24 20.28
C ASP A 176 4.46 16.60 18.88
N PRO A 177 4.66 17.88 18.55
CA PRO A 177 5.24 18.33 17.28
C PRO A 177 6.57 17.67 16.95
N LYS A 178 7.38 17.34 17.95
CA LYS A 178 8.66 16.63 17.77
C LYS A 178 8.43 15.18 17.30
N ALA A 179 7.47 14.47 17.91
CA ALA A 179 7.15 13.12 17.49
C ALA A 179 6.64 13.08 16.04
N MET A 180 5.75 14.00 15.66
CA MET A 180 5.25 14.10 14.28
C MET A 180 6.36 14.45 13.28
N ARG A 181 7.32 15.27 13.67
CA ARG A 181 8.51 15.58 12.87
C ARG A 181 9.37 14.33 12.63
N ILE A 182 9.60 13.53 13.67
CA ILE A 182 10.36 12.28 13.57
C ILE A 182 9.62 11.28 12.66
N ILE A 183 8.31 11.14 12.81
CA ILE A 183 7.49 10.26 11.96
C ILE A 183 7.58 10.70 10.50
N SER A 184 7.47 11.99 10.21
CA SER A 184 7.60 12.52 8.85
C SER A 184 8.99 12.27 8.28
N LEU A 185 10.05 12.40 9.09
CA LEU A 185 11.42 12.12 8.70
C LEU A 185 11.59 10.64 8.34
N ILE A 186 11.19 9.74 9.24
CA ILE A 186 11.29 8.28 9.03
C ILE A 186 10.49 7.88 7.79
N SER A 187 9.25 8.34 7.67
CA SER A 187 8.40 8.04 6.50
C SER A 187 9.02 8.54 5.20
N GLY A 188 9.56 9.76 5.19
CA GLY A 188 10.22 10.33 4.03
C GLY A 188 11.47 9.53 3.62
N VAL A 189 12.32 9.16 4.59
CA VAL A 189 13.51 8.33 4.34
C VAL A 189 13.11 6.97 3.76
N ILE A 190 12.10 6.30 4.33
CA ILE A 190 11.65 5.00 3.84
C ILE A 190 11.09 5.12 2.42
N LEU A 191 10.26 6.12 2.13
CA LEU A 191 9.69 6.33 0.79
C LEU A 191 10.78 6.59 -0.25
N VAL A 192 11.78 7.40 0.07
CA VAL A 192 12.92 7.64 -0.83
C VAL A 192 13.76 6.36 -1.02
N ALA A 193 14.02 5.62 0.05
CA ALA A 193 14.73 4.33 -0.04
C ALA A 193 13.98 3.32 -0.91
N LEU A 194 12.65 3.25 -0.78
CA LEU A 194 11.80 2.40 -1.63
C LEU A 194 11.83 2.87 -3.10
N ALA A 195 11.86 4.18 -3.36
CA ALA A 195 12.00 4.71 -4.71
C ALA A 195 13.35 4.32 -5.34
N ILE A 196 14.45 4.43 -4.58
CA ILE A 196 15.78 4.02 -5.03
C ILE A 196 15.81 2.51 -5.31
N LYS A 197 15.30 1.70 -4.39
CA LYS A 197 15.19 0.25 -4.59
C LYS A 197 14.41 -0.08 -5.85
N LEU A 198 13.25 0.55 -6.04
CA LEU A 198 12.44 0.36 -7.24
C LEU A 198 13.20 0.79 -8.51
N GLY A 199 14.00 1.87 -8.44
CA GLY A 199 14.86 2.29 -9.55
C GLY A 199 15.89 1.23 -9.94
N ILE A 200 16.54 0.60 -8.96
CA ILE A 200 17.47 -0.50 -9.18
C ILE A 200 16.76 -1.70 -9.83
N ASP A 201 15.57 -2.06 -9.31
CA ASP A 201 14.78 -3.16 -9.83
C ASP A 201 14.36 -2.90 -11.29
N VAL A 202 13.91 -1.67 -11.61
CA VAL A 202 13.51 -1.27 -12.97
C VAL A 202 14.68 -1.37 -13.95
N VAL A 203 15.89 -0.94 -13.55
CA VAL A 203 17.09 -1.10 -14.37
C VAL A 203 17.40 -2.57 -14.64
N GLY A 204 17.18 -3.45 -13.66
CA GLY A 204 17.36 -4.91 -13.83
C GLY A 204 16.28 -5.58 -14.71
N TRP A 205 15.23 -4.88 -15.11
CA TRP A 205 14.17 -5.40 -15.99
C TRP A 205 14.44 -5.14 -17.48
N PHE A 206 15.46 -4.35 -17.81
CA PHE A 206 15.99 -4.17 -19.18
C PHE A 206 17.00 -5.24 -19.52
#